data_da12a6d1b16fa5d73839058b8d0d95d5
#
_entry.id   da12a6d1b16fa5d73839058b8d0d95d5
#
_cell.length_a   1.000
_cell.length_b   1.000
_cell.length_c   1.000
_cell.angle_alpha   90.00
_cell.angle_beta   90.00
_cell.angle_gamma   90.00
#
_symmetry.space_group_name_H-M   'P 1'
#
loop_
_entity.id
_entity.type
_entity.pdbx_description
1 polymer ?
#
loop_
_entity_poly.entity_id
_entity_poly.type
_entity_poly.pdbx_seq_one_letter_code
_entity_poly.pdbx_strand_id
1 'polypeptide(L)'
;MSEHYYRPAQGHRLPHDPFNAIVGPRPIGWIGSLSPDGRRNLAPYSFFNAFNYTPPIVGFASIGHKHSVANLEQTREFTWNLVTRDLAPAMNATSTMEDVDEFDRSGLEAAASVEIAAPRVAASPVNFECRVTQIVRLVDSGGGDVDTWLTLGEVVGIHIDEDLLVDGVYDTVRAAPVLRAGGPSAYYGISAEHRFDLRRPR
;
A
#
# COMPACT_ATOMS: atom_id res chain seq x y z
N MET A 1 -12.48 15.99 -31.33
CA MET A 1 -11.90 16.07 -29.98
C MET A 1 -10.44 16.40 -30.10
N SER A 2 -9.89 17.33 -29.34
CA SER A 2 -8.43 17.58 -29.29
C SER A 2 -7.80 16.58 -28.34
N GLU A 3 -6.64 16.03 -28.74
CA GLU A 3 -5.90 15.02 -27.96
C GLU A 3 -4.52 15.57 -27.58
N HIS A 4 -4.09 15.32 -26.33
CA HIS A 4 -2.73 15.61 -25.88
C HIS A 4 -1.92 14.30 -25.88
N TYR A 5 -1.18 14.07 -26.98
CA TYR A 5 -0.28 12.92 -27.11
C TYR A 5 1.16 13.28 -26.74
N TYR A 6 1.82 12.41 -25.97
CA TYR A 6 3.26 12.52 -25.71
C TYR A 6 3.90 11.13 -25.55
N ARG A 7 5.19 11.07 -25.80
CA ARG A 7 6.03 9.91 -25.50
C ARG A 7 6.71 10.16 -24.14
N PRO A 8 6.56 9.28 -23.13
CA PRO A 8 7.15 9.49 -21.81
C PRO A 8 8.66 9.80 -21.85
N ALA A 9 9.41 9.11 -22.72
CA ALA A 9 10.85 9.36 -22.90
C ALA A 9 11.20 10.78 -23.43
N GLN A 10 10.22 11.52 -23.98
CA GLN A 10 10.38 12.88 -24.50
C GLN A 10 9.75 13.93 -23.58
N GLY A 11 9.25 13.50 -22.41
CA GLY A 11 8.56 14.36 -21.45
C GLY A 11 7.09 14.63 -21.81
N HIS A 12 6.31 14.93 -20.80
CA HIS A 12 4.84 15.09 -20.89
C HIS A 12 4.40 16.49 -21.36
N ARG A 13 5.26 17.51 -21.28
CA ARG A 13 4.97 18.91 -21.68
C ARG A 13 3.76 19.53 -20.95
N LEU A 14 3.52 19.10 -19.71
CA LEU A 14 2.51 19.60 -18.80
C LEU A 14 3.18 20.15 -17.54
N PRO A 15 2.52 20.99 -16.73
CA PRO A 15 3.10 21.50 -15.48
C PRO A 15 3.47 20.39 -14.49
N HIS A 16 2.75 19.27 -14.51
CA HIS A 16 2.99 18.07 -13.68
C HIS A 16 2.83 16.81 -14.50
N ASP A 17 3.62 15.77 -14.18
CA ASP A 17 3.48 14.45 -14.80
C ASP A 17 2.10 13.88 -14.46
N PRO A 18 1.25 13.57 -15.47
CA PRO A 18 -0.09 13.08 -15.25
C PRO A 18 -0.15 11.58 -14.91
N PHE A 19 0.94 10.81 -15.08
CA PHE A 19 0.93 9.36 -14.97
C PHE A 19 0.28 8.85 -13.67
N ASN A 20 0.75 9.39 -12.52
CA ASN A 20 0.22 8.99 -11.22
C ASN A 20 -1.23 9.45 -10.97
N ALA A 21 -1.71 10.46 -11.71
CA ALA A 21 -3.10 10.91 -11.66
C ALA A 21 -4.01 10.04 -12.53
N ILE A 22 -3.51 9.60 -13.68
CA ILE A 22 -4.25 8.74 -14.62
C ILE A 22 -4.45 7.35 -14.01
N VAL A 23 -3.38 6.77 -13.43
CA VAL A 23 -3.44 5.49 -12.72
C VAL A 23 -3.82 5.74 -11.26
N GLY A 24 -5.01 6.29 -11.03
CA GLY A 24 -5.48 6.65 -9.70
C GLY A 24 -6.99 6.82 -9.61
N PRO A 25 -7.52 6.98 -8.40
CA PRO A 25 -6.82 6.87 -7.12
C PRO A 25 -6.47 5.42 -6.77
N ARG A 26 -5.36 5.25 -6.03
CA ARG A 26 -4.83 3.93 -5.66
C ARG A 26 -4.94 3.70 -4.14
N PRO A 27 -5.19 2.46 -3.69
CA PRO A 27 -5.06 2.13 -2.28
C PRO A 27 -3.61 2.32 -1.82
N ILE A 28 -3.43 2.55 -0.53
CA ILE A 28 -2.12 2.74 0.09
C ILE A 28 -1.64 1.42 0.67
N GLY A 29 -0.46 0.99 0.29
CA GLY A 29 0.28 -0.07 0.95
C GLY A 29 1.01 0.50 2.16
N TRP A 30 0.39 0.52 3.33
CA TRP A 30 1.07 0.90 4.57
C TRP A 30 1.67 -0.34 5.18
N ILE A 31 2.96 -0.54 4.90
CA ILE A 31 3.67 -1.81 5.08
C ILE A 31 4.48 -1.75 6.37
N GLY A 32 4.14 -2.66 7.30
CA GLY A 32 4.92 -2.93 8.50
C GLY A 32 5.89 -4.11 8.25
N SER A 33 7.13 -3.98 8.70
CA SER A 33 8.14 -5.03 8.59
C SER A 33 9.09 -5.01 9.78
N LEU A 34 9.86 -6.08 9.95
CA LEU A 34 10.98 -6.16 10.88
C LEU A 34 12.28 -6.39 10.12
N SER A 35 13.36 -5.77 10.60
CA SER A 35 14.70 -6.20 10.23
C SER A 35 15.08 -7.51 10.97
N PRO A 36 16.12 -8.23 10.53
CA PRO A 36 16.57 -9.46 11.21
C PRO A 36 16.96 -9.28 12.67
N ASP A 37 17.39 -8.08 13.06
CA ASP A 37 17.72 -7.69 14.43
C ASP A 37 16.53 -7.18 15.24
N GLY A 38 15.32 -7.26 14.66
CA GLY A 38 14.05 -6.93 15.34
C GLY A 38 13.67 -5.45 15.33
N ARG A 39 14.32 -4.59 14.54
CA ARG A 39 13.92 -3.19 14.38
C ARG A 39 12.67 -3.09 13.56
N ARG A 40 11.69 -2.34 14.05
CA ARG A 40 10.42 -2.09 13.36
C ARG A 40 10.62 -1.08 12.23
N ASN A 41 9.89 -1.28 11.15
CA ASN A 41 9.81 -0.33 10.05
C ASN A 41 8.37 -0.25 9.56
N LEU A 42 7.89 0.96 9.27
CA LEU A 42 6.53 1.23 8.78
C LEU A 42 6.58 2.28 7.69
N ALA A 43 6.27 1.92 6.46
CA ALA A 43 6.38 2.81 5.31
C ALA A 43 5.16 2.75 4.38
N PRO A 44 4.65 3.90 3.86
CA PRO A 44 3.56 3.94 2.91
C PRO A 44 4.06 3.84 1.47
N TYR A 45 3.38 3.00 0.69
CA TYR A 45 3.59 2.83 -0.74
C TYR A 45 2.30 3.13 -1.50
N SER A 46 2.37 4.00 -2.50
CA SER A 46 1.20 4.34 -3.32
C SER A 46 1.03 3.44 -4.55
N PHE A 47 2.02 2.61 -4.86
CA PHE A 47 1.90 1.54 -5.86
C PHE A 47 1.60 0.23 -5.12
N PHE A 48 0.34 0.02 -4.78
CA PHE A 48 -0.17 -1.14 -4.05
C PHE A 48 -1.48 -1.62 -4.65
N ASN A 49 -1.67 -2.94 -4.70
CA ASN A 49 -2.96 -3.54 -5.09
C ASN A 49 -3.06 -5.02 -4.67
N ALA A 50 -4.27 -5.62 -4.90
CA ALA A 50 -4.48 -7.06 -4.90
C ALA A 50 -4.14 -7.65 -6.28
N PHE A 51 -3.49 -8.82 -6.30
CA PHE A 51 -3.01 -9.49 -7.51
C PHE A 51 -3.63 -10.86 -7.74
N ASN A 52 -4.09 -11.52 -6.68
CA ASN A 52 -4.80 -12.79 -6.79
C ASN A 52 -5.86 -12.93 -5.71
N TYR A 53 -6.88 -13.75 -5.95
CA TYR A 53 -7.99 -13.96 -5.03
C TYR A 53 -7.87 -15.26 -4.24
N THR A 54 -7.40 -16.33 -4.86
CA THR A 54 -7.25 -17.64 -4.21
C THR A 54 -5.96 -18.32 -4.65
N PRO A 55 -4.94 -18.41 -3.78
CA PRO A 55 -4.84 -17.73 -2.48
C PRO A 55 -4.81 -16.20 -2.64
N PRO A 56 -5.21 -15.44 -1.61
CA PRO A 56 -5.19 -13.97 -1.71
C PRO A 56 -3.75 -13.47 -1.71
N ILE A 57 -3.39 -12.71 -2.75
CA ILE A 57 -2.05 -12.11 -2.91
C ILE A 57 -2.20 -10.61 -3.08
N VAL A 58 -1.47 -9.87 -2.26
CA VAL A 58 -1.31 -8.42 -2.38
C VAL A 58 0.13 -8.08 -2.74
N GLY A 59 0.36 -6.88 -3.25
CA GLY A 59 1.71 -6.44 -3.57
C GLY A 59 1.88 -4.95 -3.62
N PHE A 60 3.12 -4.52 -3.43
CA PHE A 60 3.52 -3.12 -3.54
C PHE A 60 4.84 -2.98 -4.29
N ALA A 61 5.03 -1.82 -4.93
CA ALA A 61 6.29 -1.48 -5.56
C ALA A 61 7.02 -0.37 -4.80
N SER A 62 8.29 -0.61 -4.50
CA SER A 62 9.21 0.37 -3.90
C SER A 62 10.11 0.94 -4.99
N ILE A 63 10.04 2.25 -5.20
CA ILE A 63 11.06 2.97 -5.97
C ILE A 63 12.26 3.16 -5.04
N GLY A 64 13.38 2.58 -5.42
CA GLY A 64 14.57 2.44 -4.59
C GLY A 64 14.55 1.21 -3.70
N HIS A 65 15.74 0.64 -3.44
CA HIS A 65 15.96 -0.47 -2.50
C HIS A 65 16.01 0.09 -1.07
N LYS A 66 14.81 0.26 -0.48
CA LYS A 66 14.62 0.86 0.85
C LYS A 66 14.57 -0.19 1.96
N HIS A 67 14.50 0.26 3.23
CA HIS A 67 14.46 -0.60 4.42
C HIS A 67 13.41 -1.70 4.32
N SER A 68 12.17 -1.40 3.83
CA SER A 68 11.15 -2.43 3.67
C SER A 68 11.61 -3.55 2.74
N VAL A 69 12.17 -3.24 1.57
CA VAL A 69 12.65 -4.27 0.63
C VAL A 69 13.78 -5.08 1.26
N ALA A 70 14.78 -4.39 1.87
CA ALA A 70 15.91 -5.03 2.53
C ALA A 70 15.46 -5.96 3.67
N ASN A 71 14.49 -5.56 4.48
CA ASN A 71 13.91 -6.39 5.52
C ASN A 71 13.22 -7.62 4.92
N LEU A 72 12.38 -7.43 3.89
CA LEU A 72 11.57 -8.50 3.31
C LEU A 72 12.40 -9.53 2.51
N GLU A 73 13.55 -9.16 1.99
CA GLU A 73 14.49 -10.11 1.41
C GLU A 73 14.99 -11.13 2.43
N GLN A 74 15.09 -10.72 3.70
CA GLN A 74 15.62 -11.53 4.78
C GLN A 74 14.53 -12.19 5.63
N THR A 75 13.53 -11.43 6.07
CA THR A 75 12.49 -11.93 7.00
C THR A 75 11.33 -12.60 6.29
N ARG A 76 11.06 -12.25 5.04
CA ARG A 76 9.99 -12.81 4.21
C ARG A 76 8.57 -12.58 4.75
N GLU A 77 8.38 -11.57 5.61
CA GLU A 77 7.12 -11.30 6.30
C GLU A 77 6.83 -9.80 6.35
N PHE A 78 5.58 -9.42 6.12
CA PHE A 78 5.12 -8.04 6.26
C PHE A 78 3.65 -7.97 6.66
N THR A 79 3.26 -6.84 7.24
CA THR A 79 1.86 -6.48 7.42
C THR A 79 1.44 -5.41 6.42
N TRP A 80 0.19 -5.46 5.97
CA TRP A 80 -0.49 -4.34 5.35
C TRP A 80 -1.51 -3.79 6.33
N ASN A 81 -1.58 -2.46 6.45
CA ASN A 81 -2.46 -1.77 7.38
C ASN A 81 -3.34 -0.79 6.62
N LEU A 82 -4.65 -0.83 6.81
CA LEU A 82 -5.58 0.09 6.19
C LEU A 82 -5.36 1.51 6.71
N VAL A 83 -5.20 2.46 5.81
CA VAL A 83 -5.12 3.88 6.15
C VAL A 83 -6.51 4.50 6.06
N THR A 84 -7.06 4.88 7.20
CA THR A 84 -8.28 5.68 7.28
C THR A 84 -7.98 7.18 7.17
N ARG A 85 -9.02 8.01 7.03
CA ARG A 85 -8.86 9.47 7.03
C ARG A 85 -8.16 9.99 8.29
N ASP A 86 -8.50 9.43 9.44
CA ASP A 86 -7.94 9.87 10.73
C ASP A 86 -6.49 9.44 10.90
N LEU A 87 -6.09 8.32 10.30
CA LEU A 87 -4.71 7.82 10.31
C LEU A 87 -3.81 8.46 9.23
N ALA A 88 -4.38 9.20 8.27
CA ALA A 88 -3.61 9.77 7.18
C ALA A 88 -2.46 10.70 7.62
N PRO A 89 -2.60 11.56 8.66
CA PRO A 89 -1.47 12.36 9.17
C PRO A 89 -0.34 11.50 9.74
N ALA A 90 -0.67 10.47 10.53
CA ALA A 90 0.31 9.55 11.10
C ALA A 90 1.00 8.72 9.99
N MET A 91 0.24 8.19 9.05
CA MET A 91 0.79 7.50 7.88
C MET A 91 1.76 8.40 7.10
N ASN A 92 1.40 9.67 6.88
CA ASN A 92 2.28 10.61 6.20
C ASN A 92 3.58 10.88 6.97
N ALA A 93 3.54 10.87 8.31
CA ALA A 93 4.73 11.02 9.16
C ALA A 93 5.69 9.81 9.04
N THR A 94 5.18 8.63 8.66
CA THR A 94 6.01 7.43 8.40
C THR A 94 6.65 7.43 7.00
N SER A 95 6.35 8.42 6.15
CA SER A 95 6.98 8.59 4.83
C SER A 95 8.31 9.32 4.97
N THR A 96 9.31 8.68 5.55
CA THR A 96 10.63 9.24 5.80
C THR A 96 11.74 8.41 5.17
N MET A 97 12.90 9.05 4.98
CA MET A 97 14.15 8.38 4.59
C MET A 97 15.16 8.37 5.77
N GLU A 98 14.75 8.87 6.93
CA GLU A 98 15.58 8.84 8.13
C GLU A 98 15.63 7.42 8.71
N ASP A 99 16.75 7.06 9.33
CA ASP A 99 16.92 5.77 10.02
C ASP A 99 16.33 5.85 11.44
N VAL A 100 15.01 5.74 11.53
CA VAL A 100 14.23 5.85 12.77
C VAL A 100 13.21 4.73 12.86
N ASP A 101 12.67 4.48 14.06
CA ASP A 101 11.47 3.68 14.22
C ASP A 101 10.24 4.54 13.88
N GLU A 102 9.57 4.23 12.79
CA GLU A 102 8.44 5.03 12.31
C GLU A 102 7.20 4.90 13.21
N PHE A 103 7.04 3.82 13.96
CA PHE A 103 5.98 3.70 14.97
C PHE A 103 6.18 4.75 16.07
N ASP A 104 7.38 4.83 16.62
CA ASP A 104 7.70 5.81 17.68
C ASP A 104 7.61 7.24 17.14
N ARG A 105 8.13 7.49 15.93
CA ARG A 105 8.10 8.80 15.28
C ARG A 105 6.67 9.32 15.05
N SER A 106 5.75 8.43 14.69
CA SER A 106 4.36 8.79 14.40
C SER A 106 3.44 8.69 15.60
N GLY A 107 3.94 8.24 16.76
CA GLY A 107 3.14 8.04 17.96
C GLY A 107 2.15 6.88 17.83
N LEU A 108 2.43 5.91 16.98
CA LEU A 108 1.58 4.75 16.74
C LEU A 108 1.99 3.58 17.64
N GLU A 109 1.00 2.90 18.18
CA GLU A 109 1.19 1.65 18.90
C GLU A 109 1.31 0.48 17.89
N ALA A 110 2.31 -0.37 18.13
CA ALA A 110 2.48 -1.61 17.38
C ALA A 110 1.74 -2.76 18.08
N ALA A 111 0.84 -3.42 17.36
CA ALA A 111 0.18 -4.64 17.83
C ALA A 111 0.91 -5.87 17.29
N ALA A 112 0.97 -6.93 18.10
CA ALA A 112 1.51 -8.21 17.68
C ALA A 112 0.64 -8.85 16.60
N SER A 113 1.29 -9.49 15.63
CA SER A 113 0.66 -10.38 14.66
C SER A 113 0.45 -11.78 15.25
N VAL A 114 -0.35 -12.62 14.59
CA VAL A 114 -0.67 -13.98 15.00
C VAL A 114 0.14 -15.01 14.22
N GLU A 115 0.24 -14.84 12.91
CA GLU A 115 0.84 -15.79 11.97
C GLU A 115 2.30 -15.47 11.59
N ILE A 116 2.73 -14.21 11.84
CA ILE A 116 4.04 -13.68 11.45
C ILE A 116 4.65 -12.83 12.57
N ALA A 117 5.92 -12.50 12.45
CA ALA A 117 6.60 -11.65 13.44
C ALA A 117 6.44 -10.15 13.19
N ALA A 118 6.21 -9.72 11.94
CA ALA A 118 6.09 -8.30 11.61
C ALA A 118 4.88 -7.65 12.31
N PRO A 119 5.04 -6.46 12.96
CA PRO A 119 3.99 -5.83 13.74
C PRO A 119 2.93 -5.17 12.87
N ARG A 120 1.71 -5.09 13.40
CA ARG A 120 0.57 -4.34 12.84
C ARG A 120 0.46 -2.95 13.47
N VAL A 121 -0.17 -2.03 12.79
CA VAL A 121 -0.61 -0.76 13.40
C VAL A 121 -1.88 -1.02 14.21
N ALA A 122 -1.81 -0.86 15.55
CA ALA A 122 -2.92 -1.16 16.46
C ALA A 122 -4.19 -0.35 16.15
N ALA A 123 -4.03 0.92 15.76
CA ALA A 123 -5.14 1.81 15.42
C ALA A 123 -5.75 1.58 14.03
N SER A 124 -5.12 0.74 13.18
CA SER A 124 -5.68 0.42 11.87
C SER A 124 -6.82 -0.59 12.01
N PRO A 125 -8.02 -0.30 11.48
CA PRO A 125 -9.18 -1.16 11.69
C PRO A 125 -9.16 -2.41 10.80
N VAL A 126 -8.24 -2.50 9.84
CA VAL A 126 -8.01 -3.70 9.03
C VAL A 126 -6.53 -3.90 8.83
N ASN A 127 -6.04 -5.11 9.13
CA ASN A 127 -4.66 -5.48 8.87
C ASN A 127 -4.60 -6.84 8.16
N PHE A 128 -3.63 -7.00 7.25
CA PHE A 128 -3.25 -8.27 6.68
C PHE A 128 -1.89 -8.70 7.19
N GLU A 129 -1.73 -9.97 7.49
CA GLU A 129 -0.46 -10.61 7.73
C GLU A 129 -0.04 -11.35 6.47
N CYS A 130 1.14 -11.10 5.97
CA CYS A 130 1.56 -11.55 4.65
C CYS A 130 2.91 -12.27 4.70
N ARG A 131 3.03 -13.39 3.97
CA ARG A 131 4.30 -14.05 3.67
C ARG A 131 4.73 -13.74 2.25
N VAL A 132 5.96 -13.25 2.10
CA VAL A 132 6.50 -12.86 0.79
C VAL A 132 6.63 -14.08 -0.12
N THR A 133 5.97 -14.03 -1.26
CA THR A 133 6.09 -15.05 -2.31
C THR A 133 7.19 -14.70 -3.31
N GLN A 134 7.24 -13.43 -3.74
CA GLN A 134 8.19 -12.95 -4.73
C GLN A 134 8.66 -11.54 -4.41
N ILE A 135 9.93 -11.25 -4.71
CA ILE A 135 10.48 -9.91 -4.83
C ILE A 135 11.11 -9.84 -6.21
N VAL A 136 10.60 -8.96 -7.06
CA VAL A 136 11.01 -8.85 -8.47
C VAL A 136 11.53 -7.46 -8.73
N ARG A 137 12.79 -7.32 -9.17
CA ARG A 137 13.27 -6.07 -9.72
C ARG A 137 12.64 -5.86 -11.09
N LEU A 138 12.01 -4.71 -11.30
CA LEU A 138 11.38 -4.42 -12.59
C LEU A 138 12.43 -4.13 -13.66
N VAL A 139 12.09 -4.45 -14.90
CA VAL A 139 12.91 -4.14 -16.08
C VAL A 139 12.12 -3.29 -17.06
N ASP A 140 12.81 -2.47 -17.83
CA ASP A 140 12.21 -1.71 -18.93
C ASP A 140 11.94 -2.58 -20.16
N SER A 141 11.37 -2.01 -21.21
CA SER A 141 11.05 -2.71 -22.46
C SER A 141 12.28 -3.19 -23.25
N GLY A 142 13.46 -2.69 -22.92
CA GLY A 142 14.74 -3.12 -23.46
C GLY A 142 15.42 -4.23 -22.65
N GLY A 143 14.82 -4.62 -21.51
CA GLY A 143 15.37 -5.60 -20.58
C GLY A 143 16.38 -5.00 -19.60
N GLY A 144 16.49 -3.68 -19.53
CA GLY A 144 17.35 -2.99 -18.57
C GLY A 144 16.69 -2.89 -17.19
N ASP A 145 17.47 -3.12 -16.13
CA ASP A 145 17.01 -2.97 -14.76
C ASP A 145 16.56 -1.54 -14.45
N VAL A 146 15.40 -1.39 -13.81
CA VAL A 146 14.97 -0.12 -13.23
C VAL A 146 15.07 -0.17 -11.70
N ASP A 147 15.16 1.01 -11.09
CA ASP A 147 15.30 1.14 -9.63
C ASP A 147 13.95 0.97 -8.91
N THR A 148 13.29 -0.17 -9.17
CA THR A 148 11.98 -0.48 -8.60
C THR A 148 11.86 -1.98 -8.30
N TRP A 149 11.41 -2.31 -7.08
CA TRP A 149 11.16 -3.66 -6.59
C TRP A 149 9.67 -3.87 -6.35
N LEU A 150 9.07 -4.83 -7.05
CA LEU A 150 7.72 -5.32 -6.80
C LEU A 150 7.80 -6.48 -5.80
N THR A 151 7.21 -6.28 -4.62
CA THR A 151 7.05 -7.34 -3.62
C THR A 151 5.62 -7.86 -3.64
N LEU A 152 5.49 -9.18 -3.78
CA LEU A 152 4.21 -9.90 -3.70
C LEU A 152 4.20 -10.75 -2.42
N GLY A 153 3.06 -10.79 -1.73
CA GLY A 153 2.88 -11.59 -0.53
C GLY A 153 1.50 -12.25 -0.48
N GLU A 154 1.48 -13.52 -0.09
CA GLU A 154 0.26 -14.23 0.24
C GLU A 154 -0.26 -13.76 1.60
N VAL A 155 -1.54 -13.40 1.66
CA VAL A 155 -2.21 -13.02 2.90
C VAL A 155 -2.54 -14.29 3.67
N VAL A 156 -1.91 -14.47 4.83
CA VAL A 156 -2.04 -15.64 5.70
C VAL A 156 -2.90 -15.36 6.94
N GLY A 157 -3.16 -14.09 7.25
CA GLY A 157 -4.04 -13.66 8.35
C GLY A 157 -4.72 -12.33 8.00
N ILE A 158 -5.97 -12.18 8.41
CA ILE A 158 -6.76 -10.95 8.23
C ILE A 158 -7.40 -10.57 9.55
N HIS A 159 -7.16 -9.34 9.98
CA HIS A 159 -7.82 -8.71 11.13
C HIS A 159 -8.79 -7.66 10.61
N ILE A 160 -10.02 -7.69 11.09
CA ILE A 160 -11.07 -6.72 10.75
C ILE A 160 -11.72 -6.30 12.05
N ASP A 161 -11.84 -4.99 12.29
CA ASP A 161 -12.66 -4.46 13.35
C ASP A 161 -14.11 -4.87 13.11
N GLU A 162 -14.74 -5.51 14.10
CA GLU A 162 -16.10 -6.04 13.98
C GLU A 162 -17.12 -4.95 13.66
N ASP A 163 -16.88 -3.71 14.07
CA ASP A 163 -17.72 -2.56 13.75
C ASP A 163 -17.79 -2.27 12.23
N LEU A 164 -16.87 -2.79 11.44
CA LEU A 164 -16.89 -2.70 9.98
C LEU A 164 -17.71 -3.81 9.30
N LEU A 165 -18.24 -4.76 10.08
CA LEU A 165 -19.08 -5.86 9.59
C LEU A 165 -20.55 -5.52 9.83
N VAL A 166 -21.28 -5.18 8.77
CA VAL A 166 -22.71 -4.93 8.78
C VAL A 166 -23.42 -6.16 8.24
N ASP A 167 -24.20 -6.85 9.05
CA ASP A 167 -24.87 -8.11 8.70
C ASP A 167 -23.91 -9.16 8.09
N GLY A 168 -22.67 -9.21 8.62
CA GLY A 168 -21.62 -10.12 8.16
C GLY A 168 -20.95 -9.70 6.86
N VAL A 169 -21.22 -8.49 6.35
CA VAL A 169 -20.63 -7.93 5.13
C VAL A 169 -19.71 -6.77 5.49
N TYR A 170 -18.48 -6.78 4.97
CA TYR A 170 -17.53 -5.70 5.15
C TYR A 170 -18.02 -4.41 4.49
N ASP A 171 -18.18 -3.35 5.26
CA ASP A 171 -18.59 -2.02 4.78
C ASP A 171 -17.36 -1.16 4.46
N THR A 172 -17.03 -1.12 3.17
CA THR A 172 -15.89 -0.33 2.67
C THR A 172 -16.04 1.17 2.93
N VAL A 173 -17.26 1.70 2.92
CA VAL A 173 -17.51 3.14 3.14
C VAL A 173 -17.29 3.47 4.62
N ARG A 174 -17.79 2.61 5.52
CA ARG A 174 -17.63 2.76 6.97
C ARG A 174 -16.16 2.69 7.40
N ALA A 175 -15.36 1.89 6.71
CA ALA A 175 -13.92 1.82 6.93
C ALA A 175 -13.18 3.11 6.58
N ALA A 176 -13.81 4.01 5.82
CA ALA A 176 -13.30 5.33 5.42
C ALA A 176 -11.85 5.32 4.90
N PRO A 177 -11.48 4.43 3.96
CA PRO A 177 -10.13 4.35 3.45
C PRO A 177 -9.76 5.63 2.70
N VAL A 178 -8.46 6.00 2.75
CA VAL A 178 -7.91 7.03 1.88
C VAL A 178 -7.14 6.41 0.73
N LEU A 179 -7.23 7.04 -0.42
CA LEU A 179 -6.64 6.60 -1.68
C LEU A 179 -5.67 7.68 -2.17
N ARG A 180 -4.47 7.29 -2.58
CA ARG A 180 -3.50 8.22 -3.16
C ARG A 180 -3.89 8.56 -4.59
N ALA A 181 -4.00 9.86 -4.88
CA ALA A 181 -4.26 10.38 -6.22
C ALA A 181 -2.97 10.91 -6.87
N GLY A 182 -3.12 11.72 -7.88
CA GLY A 182 -2.02 12.39 -8.57
C GLY A 182 -1.54 13.66 -7.88
N GLY A 183 -0.55 14.31 -8.50
CA GLY A 183 0.06 15.53 -7.98
C GLY A 183 0.86 15.30 -6.69
N PRO A 184 1.36 16.40 -6.08
CA PRO A 184 2.27 16.28 -4.94
C PRO A 184 1.59 15.81 -3.65
N SER A 185 0.28 16.07 -3.45
CA SER A 185 -0.37 15.88 -2.15
C SER A 185 -1.84 15.45 -2.17
N ALA A 186 -2.41 15.09 -3.34
CA ALA A 186 -3.82 14.78 -3.41
C ALA A 186 -4.13 13.36 -2.91
N TYR A 187 -5.17 13.27 -2.07
CA TYR A 187 -5.78 12.02 -1.60
C TYR A 187 -7.29 12.11 -1.79
N TYR A 188 -7.95 10.96 -1.98
CA TYR A 188 -9.39 10.85 -2.04
C TYR A 188 -9.90 9.91 -0.95
N GLY A 189 -11.08 10.22 -0.40
CA GLY A 189 -11.89 9.28 0.35
C GLY A 189 -12.95 8.67 -0.55
N ILE A 190 -13.65 7.68 -0.06
CA ILE A 190 -14.85 7.12 -0.69
C ILE A 190 -16.11 7.52 0.07
N SER A 191 -17.25 7.58 -0.60
CA SER A 191 -18.54 7.87 0.02
C SER A 191 -19.64 7.01 -0.61
N ALA A 192 -20.73 6.79 0.16
CA ALA A 192 -21.88 6.02 -0.32
C ALA A 192 -22.57 6.67 -1.53
N GLU A 193 -22.52 8.00 -1.65
CA GLU A 193 -23.12 8.76 -2.75
C GLU A 193 -22.49 8.43 -4.12
N HIS A 194 -21.24 7.97 -4.12
CA HIS A 194 -20.53 7.62 -5.35
C HIS A 194 -20.59 6.12 -5.67
N ARG A 195 -21.30 5.33 -4.84
CA ARG A 195 -21.49 3.92 -5.10
C ARG A 195 -22.48 3.69 -6.22
N PHE A 196 -22.13 2.81 -7.16
CA PHE A 196 -23.04 2.25 -8.15
C PHE A 196 -22.72 0.78 -8.38
N ASP A 197 -23.76 0.01 -8.75
CA ASP A 197 -23.64 -1.43 -8.93
C ASP A 197 -23.66 -1.79 -10.43
N LEU A 198 -22.66 -2.58 -10.86
CA LEU A 198 -22.59 -3.17 -12.19
C LEU A 198 -22.52 -4.70 -12.06
N ARG A 199 -23.48 -5.40 -12.67
CA ARG A 199 -23.46 -6.86 -12.74
C ARG A 199 -22.67 -7.30 -13.97
N ARG A 200 -21.81 -8.32 -13.81
CA ARG A 200 -21.17 -8.95 -14.96
C ARG A 200 -22.23 -9.58 -15.87
N PRO A 201 -22.12 -9.42 -17.20
CA PRO A 201 -22.93 -10.21 -18.14
C PRO A 201 -22.69 -11.70 -17.88
N ARG A 202 -23.76 -12.50 -17.97
CA ARG A 202 -23.68 -13.97 -17.90
C ARG A 202 -23.28 -14.52 -19.25
#